data_7b79dddc61dfb8614095b69be1accd89
#
_entry.id   7b79dddc61dfb8614095b69be1accd89
#
_cell.length_a   1.000
_cell.length_b   1.000
_cell.length_c   1.000
_cell.angle_alpha   90.00
_cell.angle_beta   90.00
_cell.angle_gamma   90.00
#
_symmetry.space_group_name_H-M   'P 1'
#
loop_
_entity.id
_entity.type
_entity.pdbx_description
1 polymer ?
#
loop_
_entity_poly.entity_id
_entity_poly.type
_entity_poly.pdbx_seq_one_letter_code
_entity_poly.pdbx_strand_id
1 'polypeptide(L)'
;MDIAASQPADPMDWRDYSLAEMENKVARFEDAVRAAQLAAPANRDLLTGAVRRQGAERCPIWLRRVTPDLVIRYGEALVDLHTEFPDDLGRVSPYDLMVGYKPKVKITPTEAMMTNAAWVSEWGVGWKHIVGGVGATDITSPLTDWAQLDEYLATGIPDPDEPGRLEAAAAPAEALQRAGKYVFGLFGPAFFHVFSIRGFENALMDFHLEERNMRRLIEALQDYALKLIRQWAKVGVDALLFADDWGMQRGLLMSPPTWRKFFKAGYEAVFREAHRCGMDCFLHSCGHVTEIVDDLIEVGLDVLDPIQTSAMDIAELARRFGGRISFCGTIDVQQLLPHAKPQEVKDAIRRSIDVLGKPFGNALILAPTNTITPEVSLGNLRAMFEACHES
;
A
#
# COMPACT_ATOMS: atom_id res chain seq x y z
N MET A 1 1.27 -42.27 12.31
CA MET A 1 -0.10 -41.98 11.86
C MET A 1 0.05 -40.96 10.74
N ASP A 2 -0.01 -41.44 9.48
CA ASP A 2 0.06 -40.55 8.32
C ASP A 2 -1.20 -39.69 8.28
N ILE A 3 -1.03 -38.41 8.53
CA ILE A 3 -2.05 -37.43 8.16
C ILE A 3 -1.87 -37.22 6.66
N ALA A 4 -2.58 -38.01 5.88
CA ALA A 4 -2.76 -37.76 4.47
C ALA A 4 -3.40 -36.37 4.35
N ALA A 5 -2.61 -35.40 3.94
CA ALA A 5 -3.10 -34.11 3.53
C ALA A 5 -4.12 -34.32 2.43
N SER A 6 -5.40 -34.15 2.73
CA SER A 6 -6.45 -34.11 1.74
C SER A 6 -6.05 -33.03 0.72
N GLN A 7 -5.84 -33.43 -0.53
CA GLN A 7 -5.73 -32.43 -1.60
C GLN A 7 -6.95 -31.53 -1.50
N PRO A 8 -6.77 -30.20 -1.48
CA PRO A 8 -7.92 -29.31 -1.53
C PRO A 8 -8.74 -29.66 -2.78
N ALA A 9 -10.07 -29.66 -2.63
CA ALA A 9 -10.99 -29.72 -3.76
C ALA A 9 -10.51 -28.76 -4.86
N ASP A 10 -10.75 -29.11 -6.12
CA ASP A 10 -10.37 -28.28 -7.28
C ASP A 10 -10.64 -26.80 -6.97
N PRO A 11 -9.66 -25.92 -7.17
CA PRO A 11 -9.80 -24.52 -6.81
C PRO A 11 -11.01 -23.95 -7.53
N MET A 12 -11.93 -23.36 -6.76
CA MET A 12 -13.18 -22.78 -7.29
C MET A 12 -12.87 -21.65 -8.26
N ASP A 13 -13.53 -21.66 -9.42
CA ASP A 13 -13.43 -20.56 -10.39
C ASP A 13 -14.38 -19.42 -9.96
N TRP A 14 -13.87 -18.20 -9.82
CA TRP A 14 -14.68 -17.04 -9.46
C TRP A 14 -15.80 -16.75 -10.48
N ARG A 15 -15.64 -17.22 -11.73
CA ARG A 15 -16.63 -17.07 -12.80
C ARG A 15 -17.94 -17.81 -12.55
N ASP A 16 -17.92 -18.78 -11.62
CA ASP A 16 -19.09 -19.55 -11.21
C ASP A 16 -19.99 -18.80 -10.20
N TYR A 17 -19.56 -17.61 -9.75
CA TYR A 17 -20.25 -16.84 -8.73
C TYR A 17 -20.84 -15.53 -9.28
N SER A 18 -22.03 -15.17 -8.82
CA SER A 18 -22.59 -13.83 -8.99
C SER A 18 -21.79 -12.80 -8.21
N LEU A 19 -21.86 -11.51 -8.61
CA LEU A 19 -21.22 -10.41 -7.90
C LEU A 19 -21.59 -10.40 -6.39
N ALA A 20 -22.87 -10.57 -6.07
CA ALA A 20 -23.34 -10.57 -4.68
C ALA A 20 -22.76 -11.73 -3.85
N GLU A 21 -22.56 -12.91 -4.46
CA GLU A 21 -21.90 -14.03 -3.79
C GLU A 21 -20.41 -13.75 -3.57
N MET A 22 -19.73 -13.16 -4.55
CA MET A 22 -18.33 -12.74 -4.42
C MET A 22 -18.17 -11.70 -3.31
N GLU A 23 -19.00 -10.67 -3.28
CA GLU A 23 -19.00 -9.65 -2.23
C GLU A 23 -19.21 -10.24 -0.83
N ASN A 24 -20.16 -11.17 -0.69
CA ASN A 24 -20.41 -11.86 0.58
C ASN A 24 -19.19 -12.70 1.04
N LYS A 25 -18.53 -13.42 0.13
CA LYS A 25 -17.33 -14.19 0.46
C LYS A 25 -16.18 -13.28 0.90
N VAL A 26 -15.96 -12.19 0.18
CA VAL A 26 -14.93 -11.19 0.51
C VAL A 26 -15.24 -10.55 1.86
N ALA A 27 -16.47 -10.12 2.12
CA ALA A 27 -16.85 -9.53 3.40
C ALA A 27 -16.62 -10.48 4.59
N ARG A 28 -17.00 -11.75 4.45
CA ARG A 28 -16.74 -12.78 5.49
C ARG A 28 -15.24 -12.97 5.76
N PHE A 29 -14.43 -12.98 4.73
CA PHE A 29 -12.98 -13.07 4.85
C PHE A 29 -12.44 -11.84 5.60
N GLU A 30 -12.87 -10.63 5.23
CA GLU A 30 -12.47 -9.39 5.89
C GLU A 30 -12.83 -9.37 7.37
N ASP A 31 -14.06 -9.79 7.70
CA ASP A 31 -14.52 -9.85 9.09
C ASP A 31 -13.69 -10.86 9.92
N ALA A 32 -13.37 -12.02 9.35
CA ALA A 32 -12.54 -13.03 10.01
C ALA A 32 -11.11 -12.53 10.25
N VAL A 33 -10.48 -11.92 9.24
CA VAL A 33 -9.13 -11.34 9.36
C VAL A 33 -9.10 -10.23 10.42
N ARG A 34 -10.11 -9.36 10.44
CA ARG A 34 -10.25 -8.31 11.44
C ARG A 34 -10.42 -8.88 12.84
N ALA A 35 -11.26 -9.89 13.00
CA ALA A 35 -11.46 -10.56 14.29
C ALA A 35 -10.15 -11.19 14.82
N ALA A 36 -9.41 -11.89 13.96
CA ALA A 36 -8.10 -12.46 14.29
C ALA A 36 -7.09 -11.38 14.69
N GLN A 37 -7.05 -10.28 13.97
CA GLN A 37 -6.17 -9.16 14.26
C GLN A 37 -6.47 -8.49 15.62
N LEU A 38 -7.76 -8.32 15.94
CA LEU A 38 -8.17 -7.75 17.22
C LEU A 38 -7.89 -8.71 18.40
N ALA A 39 -7.98 -10.02 18.19
CA ALA A 39 -7.71 -11.05 19.18
C ALA A 39 -6.21 -11.29 19.43
N ALA A 40 -5.35 -10.97 18.47
CA ALA A 40 -3.91 -11.12 18.61
C ALA A 40 -3.33 -10.19 19.70
N PRO A 41 -2.17 -10.51 20.31
CA PRO A 41 -1.55 -9.68 21.35
C PRO A 41 -1.32 -8.24 20.90
N ALA A 42 -1.29 -7.31 21.84
CA ALA A 42 -0.89 -5.93 21.60
C ALA A 42 0.55 -5.89 21.03
N ASN A 43 0.77 -5.02 20.03
CA ASN A 43 2.04 -4.99 19.30
C ASN A 43 2.47 -3.59 18.88
N ARG A 44 1.87 -2.55 19.47
CA ARG A 44 2.19 -1.16 19.12
C ARG A 44 3.68 -0.84 19.32
N ASP A 45 4.26 -1.34 20.44
CA ASP A 45 5.67 -1.10 20.74
C ASP A 45 6.59 -1.82 19.75
N LEU A 46 6.23 -3.04 19.30
CA LEU A 46 6.96 -3.78 18.28
C LEU A 46 7.09 -2.95 16.99
N LEU A 47 5.96 -2.46 16.48
CA LEU A 47 5.92 -1.64 15.27
C LEU A 47 6.65 -0.30 15.46
N THR A 48 6.41 0.38 16.58
CA THR A 48 7.08 1.65 16.90
C THR A 48 8.60 1.45 16.95
N GLY A 49 9.08 0.38 17.60
CA GLY A 49 10.50 0.03 17.66
C GLY A 49 11.13 -0.20 16.30
N ALA A 50 10.44 -0.95 15.42
CA ALA A 50 10.91 -1.22 14.07
C ALA A 50 10.86 0.03 13.19
N VAL A 51 9.75 0.75 13.14
CA VAL A 51 9.54 1.95 12.32
C VAL A 51 10.52 3.07 12.68
N ARG A 52 10.71 3.31 13.99
CA ARG A 52 11.58 4.37 14.49
C ARG A 52 13.03 3.92 14.74
N ARG A 53 13.38 2.69 14.36
CA ARG A 53 14.75 2.14 14.50
C ARG A 53 15.27 2.16 15.95
N GLN A 54 14.37 1.96 16.89
CA GLN A 54 14.67 1.91 18.33
C GLN A 54 14.94 0.49 18.85
N GLY A 55 14.88 -0.49 17.94
CA GLY A 55 14.97 -1.91 18.22
C GLY A 55 13.61 -2.53 18.42
N ALA A 56 13.39 -3.67 17.81
CA ALA A 56 12.21 -4.51 17.95
C ALA A 56 12.66 -5.95 18.27
N GLU A 57 11.85 -6.70 19.00
CA GLU A 57 12.18 -8.09 19.38
C GLU A 57 12.27 -9.02 18.17
N ARG A 58 11.50 -8.74 17.12
CA ARG A 58 11.49 -9.42 15.82
C ARG A 58 11.09 -8.45 14.70
N CYS A 59 11.22 -8.89 13.46
CA CYS A 59 10.66 -8.16 12.33
C CYS A 59 9.13 -8.18 12.40
N PRO A 60 8.43 -7.02 12.38
CA PRO A 60 6.98 -6.99 12.28
C PRO A 60 6.48 -7.55 10.96
N ILE A 61 5.21 -7.95 10.92
CA ILE A 61 4.57 -8.57 9.77
C ILE A 61 3.38 -7.74 9.31
N TRP A 62 3.34 -7.48 8.01
CA TRP A 62 2.21 -6.87 7.35
C TRP A 62 1.79 -7.70 6.15
N LEU A 63 0.78 -8.52 6.33
CA LEU A 63 0.22 -9.33 5.27
C LEU A 63 -0.70 -8.45 4.43
N ARG A 64 -0.23 -8.14 3.23
CA ARG A 64 -0.91 -7.25 2.32
C ARG A 64 -2.25 -7.83 1.88
N ARG A 65 -3.03 -6.96 1.24
CA ARG A 65 -4.27 -7.28 0.57
C ARG A 65 -4.09 -8.44 -0.41
N VAL A 66 -5.05 -9.33 -0.41
CA VAL A 66 -5.23 -10.39 -1.42
C VAL A 66 -6.34 -9.98 -2.39
N THR A 67 -6.32 -10.49 -3.62
CA THR A 67 -7.39 -10.20 -4.57
C THR A 67 -8.68 -10.96 -4.23
N PRO A 68 -9.88 -10.45 -4.60
CA PRO A 68 -11.14 -11.15 -4.37
C PRO A 68 -11.18 -12.56 -4.97
N ASP A 69 -10.60 -12.78 -6.15
CA ASP A 69 -10.51 -14.08 -6.79
C ASP A 69 -9.61 -15.06 -6.02
N LEU A 70 -8.57 -14.59 -5.33
CA LEU A 70 -7.79 -15.43 -4.41
C LEU A 70 -8.65 -15.87 -3.21
N VAL A 71 -9.44 -14.96 -2.64
CA VAL A 71 -10.38 -15.26 -1.54
C VAL A 71 -11.38 -16.32 -1.97
N ILE A 72 -11.94 -16.19 -3.19
CA ILE A 72 -12.89 -17.16 -3.73
C ILE A 72 -12.20 -18.50 -3.95
N ARG A 73 -11.00 -18.51 -4.51
CA ARG A 73 -10.23 -19.70 -4.82
C ARG A 73 -9.93 -20.57 -3.61
N TYR A 74 -9.53 -19.97 -2.49
CA TYR A 74 -9.06 -20.70 -1.32
C TYR A 74 -10.05 -20.70 -0.14
N GLY A 75 -11.02 -19.79 -0.12
CA GLY A 75 -12.11 -19.77 0.86
C GLY A 75 -11.61 -19.91 2.31
N GLU A 76 -12.15 -20.88 3.03
CA GLU A 76 -11.83 -21.12 4.45
C GLU A 76 -10.34 -21.40 4.71
N ALA A 77 -9.62 -22.04 3.78
CA ALA A 77 -8.19 -22.29 3.96
C ALA A 77 -7.36 -20.99 4.02
N LEU A 78 -7.80 -19.93 3.34
CA LEU A 78 -7.18 -18.61 3.44
C LEU A 78 -7.57 -17.92 4.75
N VAL A 79 -8.80 -18.08 5.20
CA VAL A 79 -9.27 -17.59 6.53
C VAL A 79 -8.46 -18.25 7.63
N ASP A 80 -8.27 -19.57 7.57
CA ASP A 80 -7.49 -20.32 8.56
C ASP A 80 -6.05 -19.81 8.66
N LEU A 81 -5.39 -19.53 7.51
CA LEU A 81 -4.04 -18.97 7.49
C LEU A 81 -3.98 -17.60 8.20
N HIS A 82 -4.89 -16.69 7.90
CA HIS A 82 -4.92 -15.36 8.53
C HIS A 82 -5.34 -15.39 10.00
N THR A 83 -6.02 -16.45 10.43
CA THR A 83 -6.39 -16.65 11.84
C THR A 83 -5.23 -17.25 12.63
N GLU A 84 -4.54 -18.24 12.05
CA GLU A 84 -3.36 -18.88 12.63
C GLU A 84 -2.17 -17.89 12.72
N PHE A 85 -2.04 -17.00 11.74
CA PHE A 85 -0.93 -16.07 11.56
C PHE A 85 -1.44 -14.63 11.37
N PRO A 86 -1.89 -13.95 12.43
CA PRO A 86 -2.45 -12.60 12.30
C PRO A 86 -1.39 -11.54 11.98
N ASP A 87 -1.81 -10.49 11.27
CA ASP A 87 -1.01 -9.30 11.00
C ASP A 87 -0.62 -8.55 12.27
N ASP A 88 0.58 -7.98 12.28
CA ASP A 88 1.00 -7.02 13.30
C ASP A 88 0.44 -5.60 13.03
N LEU A 89 0.33 -5.17 11.77
CA LEU A 89 -0.24 -3.88 11.43
C LEU A 89 -1.77 -3.87 11.57
N GLY A 90 -2.26 -2.96 12.39
CA GLY A 90 -3.69 -2.67 12.51
C GLY A 90 -4.20 -1.84 11.34
N ARG A 91 -4.78 -2.49 10.32
CA ARG A 91 -5.38 -1.78 9.20
C ARG A 91 -6.76 -1.25 9.54
N VAL A 92 -7.03 0.00 9.21
CA VAL A 92 -8.36 0.59 9.39
C VAL A 92 -9.39 -0.13 8.53
N SER A 93 -9.03 -0.49 7.30
CA SER A 93 -9.81 -1.40 6.45
C SER A 93 -8.88 -2.29 5.64
N PRO A 94 -9.12 -3.62 5.59
CA PRO A 94 -8.29 -4.54 4.81
C PRO A 94 -8.36 -4.30 3.30
N TYR A 95 -9.51 -3.84 2.79
CA TYR A 95 -9.74 -3.65 1.36
C TYR A 95 -9.93 -2.19 0.95
N ASP A 96 -9.88 -1.26 1.89
CA ASP A 96 -10.22 0.11 1.60
C ASP A 96 -8.97 0.92 1.18
N LEU A 97 -8.55 0.71 -0.05
CA LEU A 97 -7.71 1.67 -0.78
C LEU A 97 -8.46 2.98 -1.05
N MET A 98 -9.74 3.05 -0.63
CA MET A 98 -10.69 4.08 -0.98
C MET A 98 -11.18 4.87 0.23
N VAL A 99 -10.64 4.65 1.44
CA VAL A 99 -10.93 5.53 2.59
C VAL A 99 -10.42 6.92 2.25
N GLY A 100 -11.35 7.85 2.14
CA GLY A 100 -11.10 9.19 1.60
C GLY A 100 -11.39 9.35 0.10
N TYR A 101 -11.77 8.28 -0.61
CA TYR A 101 -12.25 8.35 -1.98
C TYR A 101 -13.79 8.29 -2.02
N LYS A 102 -14.39 9.23 -2.74
CA LYS A 102 -15.82 9.18 -3.07
C LYS A 102 -15.97 9.06 -4.58
N PRO A 103 -16.21 7.87 -5.13
CA PRO A 103 -16.46 7.72 -6.56
C PRO A 103 -17.77 8.45 -6.92
N LYS A 104 -17.79 9.14 -8.06
CA LYS A 104 -19.01 9.76 -8.60
C LYS A 104 -20.05 8.70 -9.01
N VAL A 105 -19.60 7.51 -9.32
CA VAL A 105 -20.42 6.33 -9.59
C VAL A 105 -20.24 5.37 -8.42
N LYS A 106 -21.36 4.91 -7.84
CA LYS A 106 -21.31 3.95 -6.75
C LYS A 106 -20.82 2.60 -7.30
N ILE A 107 -19.63 2.17 -6.87
CA ILE A 107 -19.02 0.89 -7.23
C ILE A 107 -18.36 0.31 -5.99
N THR A 108 -18.50 -0.99 -5.76
CA THR A 108 -17.79 -1.66 -4.67
C THR A 108 -16.37 -2.03 -5.10
N PRO A 109 -15.42 -2.20 -4.15
CA PRO A 109 -14.08 -2.69 -4.48
C PRO A 109 -14.11 -4.05 -5.19
N THR A 110 -14.96 -4.96 -4.78
CA THR A 110 -15.14 -6.28 -5.43
C THR A 110 -15.66 -6.12 -6.86
N GLU A 111 -16.70 -5.31 -7.06
CA GLU A 111 -17.23 -5.01 -8.40
C GLU A 111 -16.15 -4.40 -9.30
N ALA A 112 -15.42 -3.38 -8.78
CA ALA A 112 -14.34 -2.73 -9.53
C ALA A 112 -13.27 -3.73 -9.97
N MET A 113 -12.88 -4.68 -9.11
CA MET A 113 -11.80 -5.64 -9.38
C MET A 113 -12.25 -6.86 -10.19
N MET A 114 -13.50 -7.30 -10.05
CA MET A 114 -14.00 -8.56 -10.63
C MET A 114 -14.80 -8.36 -11.91
N THR A 115 -15.11 -7.13 -12.27
CA THR A 115 -15.85 -6.81 -13.49
C THR A 115 -15.06 -5.86 -14.39
N ASN A 116 -15.57 -5.64 -15.60
CA ASN A 116 -15.04 -4.61 -16.50
C ASN A 116 -15.69 -3.23 -16.27
N ALA A 117 -16.31 -3.01 -15.11
CA ALA A 117 -16.96 -1.74 -14.80
C ALA A 117 -15.94 -0.60 -14.78
N ALA A 118 -16.33 0.52 -15.35
CA ALA A 118 -15.58 1.77 -15.27
C ALA A 118 -16.25 2.71 -14.27
N TRP A 119 -15.46 3.52 -13.57
CA TRP A 119 -15.98 4.53 -12.65
C TRP A 119 -15.22 5.85 -12.79
N VAL A 120 -15.77 6.91 -12.27
CA VAL A 120 -15.12 8.23 -12.20
C VAL A 120 -14.88 8.55 -10.74
N SER A 121 -13.61 8.83 -10.39
CA SER A 121 -13.23 9.24 -9.03
C SER A 121 -13.72 10.66 -8.71
N GLU A 122 -13.62 11.05 -7.45
CA GLU A 122 -13.93 12.42 -7.00
C GLU A 122 -13.04 13.48 -7.69
N TRP A 123 -11.83 13.10 -8.11
CA TRP A 123 -10.89 13.91 -8.89
C TRP A 123 -11.29 14.12 -10.35
N GLY A 124 -12.37 13.49 -10.82
CA GLY A 124 -12.81 13.52 -12.20
C GLY A 124 -12.07 12.56 -13.12
N VAL A 125 -11.14 11.74 -12.58
CA VAL A 125 -10.41 10.73 -13.35
C VAL A 125 -11.31 9.52 -13.59
N GLY A 126 -11.40 9.09 -14.85
CA GLY A 126 -12.06 7.84 -15.21
C GLY A 126 -11.12 6.66 -15.03
N TRP A 127 -11.59 5.62 -14.37
CA TRP A 127 -10.84 4.42 -14.04
C TRP A 127 -11.50 3.17 -14.56
N LYS A 128 -10.68 2.16 -14.85
CA LYS A 128 -11.12 0.81 -15.12
C LYS A 128 -10.12 -0.19 -14.56
N HIS A 129 -10.60 -1.22 -13.89
CA HIS A 129 -9.74 -2.31 -13.44
C HIS A 129 -9.57 -3.34 -14.58
N ILE A 130 -8.39 -3.93 -14.69
CA ILE A 130 -8.16 -5.07 -15.57
C ILE A 130 -8.40 -6.32 -14.73
N VAL A 131 -9.41 -7.10 -15.07
CA VAL A 131 -9.75 -8.34 -14.34
C VAL A 131 -8.53 -9.28 -14.33
N GLY A 132 -8.18 -9.76 -13.14
CA GLY A 132 -6.97 -10.55 -12.90
C GLY A 132 -5.70 -9.72 -12.67
N GLY A 133 -5.79 -8.38 -12.73
CA GLY A 133 -4.69 -7.47 -12.38
C GLY A 133 -4.74 -7.02 -10.92
N VAL A 134 -3.73 -6.31 -10.47
CA VAL A 134 -3.61 -5.80 -9.09
C VAL A 134 -3.98 -4.32 -8.94
N GLY A 135 -4.20 -3.59 -10.03
CA GLY A 135 -4.47 -2.16 -10.03
C GLY A 135 -5.47 -1.72 -11.10
N ALA A 136 -6.00 -0.52 -10.92
CA ALA A 136 -6.82 0.14 -11.91
C ALA A 136 -5.97 0.99 -12.85
N THR A 137 -6.42 1.13 -14.09
CA THR A 137 -5.82 2.01 -15.10
C THR A 137 -6.73 3.21 -15.31
N ASP A 138 -6.16 4.40 -15.37
CA ASP A 138 -6.85 5.61 -15.79
C ASP A 138 -7.18 5.53 -17.28
N ILE A 139 -8.42 5.84 -17.61
CA ILE A 139 -8.96 5.80 -18.97
C ILE A 139 -9.34 7.18 -19.49
N THR A 140 -9.57 8.14 -18.60
CA THR A 140 -9.81 9.55 -18.94
C THR A 140 -9.21 10.46 -17.87
N SER A 141 -8.62 11.55 -18.34
CA SER A 141 -8.01 12.58 -17.50
C SER A 141 -8.84 13.85 -17.56
N PRO A 142 -9.16 14.50 -16.42
CA PRO A 142 -10.03 15.69 -16.41
C PRO A 142 -9.34 16.96 -16.94
N LEU A 143 -8.03 17.06 -16.87
CA LEU A 143 -7.27 18.25 -17.27
C LEU A 143 -6.47 17.97 -18.55
N THR A 144 -7.14 17.99 -19.71
CA THR A 144 -6.49 17.75 -21.00
C THR A 144 -5.94 19.01 -21.65
N ASP A 145 -6.44 20.19 -21.28
CA ASP A 145 -5.99 21.50 -21.74
C ASP A 145 -5.66 22.42 -20.54
N TRP A 146 -4.48 23.04 -20.56
CA TRP A 146 -4.05 23.97 -19.50
C TRP A 146 -4.92 25.23 -19.39
N ALA A 147 -5.67 25.59 -20.42
CA ALA A 147 -6.67 26.66 -20.34
C ALA A 147 -7.77 26.38 -19.31
N GLN A 148 -7.97 25.10 -18.94
CA GLN A 148 -8.94 24.66 -17.94
C GLN A 148 -8.36 24.60 -16.52
N LEU A 149 -7.06 24.91 -16.32
CA LEU A 149 -6.41 24.75 -15.03
C LEU A 149 -7.09 25.55 -13.92
N ASP A 150 -7.44 26.80 -14.13
CA ASP A 150 -8.05 27.66 -13.12
C ASP A 150 -9.43 27.10 -12.68
N GLU A 151 -10.23 26.61 -13.61
CA GLU A 151 -11.51 25.97 -13.33
C GLU A 151 -11.29 24.65 -12.57
N TYR A 152 -10.33 23.82 -13.00
CA TYR A 152 -10.03 22.56 -12.33
C TYR A 152 -9.52 22.77 -10.89
N LEU A 153 -8.64 23.73 -10.67
CA LEU A 153 -8.16 24.06 -9.32
C LEU A 153 -9.31 24.56 -8.40
N ALA A 154 -10.29 25.23 -8.97
CA ALA A 154 -11.44 25.72 -8.22
C ALA A 154 -12.51 24.66 -7.91
N THR A 155 -12.69 23.66 -8.77
CA THR A 155 -13.86 22.76 -8.72
C THR A 155 -13.52 21.28 -8.84
N GLY A 156 -12.34 20.92 -9.34
CA GLY A 156 -11.91 19.54 -9.59
C GLY A 156 -11.12 18.91 -8.44
N ILE A 157 -10.52 19.73 -7.58
CA ILE A 157 -9.83 19.23 -6.37
C ILE A 157 -10.89 18.92 -5.30
N PRO A 158 -10.93 17.68 -4.75
CA PRO A 158 -11.87 17.34 -3.69
C PRO A 158 -11.65 18.17 -2.41
N ASP A 159 -12.70 18.36 -1.62
CA ASP A 159 -12.57 19.00 -0.32
C ASP A 159 -12.12 17.97 0.74
N PRO A 160 -10.88 18.09 1.29
CA PRO A 160 -10.41 17.18 2.33
C PRO A 160 -11.16 17.36 3.66
N ASP A 161 -11.80 18.49 3.87
CA ASP A 161 -12.57 18.81 5.08
C ASP A 161 -14.06 18.39 4.95
N GLU A 162 -14.47 17.77 3.84
CA GLU A 162 -15.84 17.33 3.63
C GLU A 162 -16.31 16.42 4.77
N PRO A 163 -17.47 16.73 5.41
CA PRO A 163 -18.00 15.91 6.50
C PRO A 163 -18.21 14.44 6.11
N GLY A 164 -17.82 13.52 7.01
CA GLY A 164 -17.95 12.09 6.79
C GLY A 164 -16.88 11.45 5.91
N ARG A 165 -15.86 12.20 5.43
CA ARG A 165 -14.80 11.67 4.57
C ARG A 165 -14.07 10.48 5.19
N LEU A 166 -13.70 10.55 6.46
CA LEU A 166 -13.01 9.49 7.21
C LEU A 166 -13.88 8.82 8.28
N GLU A 167 -15.18 9.01 8.23
CA GLU A 167 -16.10 8.47 9.26
C GLU A 167 -16.04 6.94 9.34
N ALA A 168 -15.96 6.28 8.18
CA ALA A 168 -15.83 4.81 8.12
C ALA A 168 -14.53 4.28 8.75
N ALA A 169 -13.50 5.12 8.86
CA ALA A 169 -12.22 4.78 9.47
C ALA A 169 -12.22 4.89 11.00
N ALA A 170 -13.08 5.72 11.57
CA ALA A 170 -13.01 6.09 12.98
C ALA A 170 -13.27 4.90 13.92
N ALA A 171 -14.35 4.16 13.74
CA ALA A 171 -14.71 3.04 14.61
C ALA A 171 -13.70 1.87 14.51
N PRO A 172 -13.24 1.44 13.31
CA PRO A 172 -12.16 0.46 13.20
C PRO A 172 -10.85 0.92 13.87
N ALA A 173 -10.46 2.18 13.69
CA ALA A 173 -9.24 2.73 14.31
C ALA A 173 -9.34 2.68 15.84
N GLU A 174 -10.44 3.13 16.41
CA GLU A 174 -10.66 3.08 17.85
C GLU A 174 -10.63 1.65 18.41
N ALA A 175 -11.21 0.67 17.70
CA ALA A 175 -11.17 -0.73 18.10
C ALA A 175 -9.74 -1.28 18.13
N LEU A 176 -8.93 -0.98 17.10
CA LEU A 176 -7.53 -1.38 17.00
C LEU A 176 -6.68 -0.71 18.12
N GLN A 177 -6.89 0.58 18.36
CA GLN A 177 -6.20 1.32 19.43
C GLN A 177 -6.49 0.70 20.80
N ARG A 178 -7.77 0.38 21.09
CA ARG A 178 -8.16 -0.30 22.36
C ARG A 178 -7.53 -1.68 22.48
N ALA A 179 -7.29 -2.37 21.37
CA ALA A 179 -6.57 -3.64 21.34
C ALA A 179 -5.05 -3.49 21.41
N GLY A 180 -4.51 -2.28 21.58
CA GLY A 180 -3.07 -2.00 21.66
C GLY A 180 -2.33 -2.22 20.35
N LYS A 181 -3.00 -2.06 19.21
CA LYS A 181 -2.40 -2.21 17.89
C LYS A 181 -1.78 -0.91 17.39
N TYR A 182 -0.74 -1.02 16.56
CA TYR A 182 -0.24 0.08 15.76
C TYR A 182 -1.19 0.29 14.58
N VAL A 183 -1.83 1.46 14.53
CA VAL A 183 -2.93 1.73 13.60
C VAL A 183 -2.42 2.45 12.35
N PHE A 184 -2.75 1.89 11.21
CA PHE A 184 -2.22 2.30 9.91
C PHE A 184 -3.34 2.85 9.02
N GLY A 185 -3.21 4.11 8.58
CA GLY A 185 -4.11 4.78 7.67
C GLY A 185 -3.60 4.75 6.23
N LEU A 186 -4.47 4.45 5.27
CA LEU A 186 -4.16 4.57 3.86
C LEU A 186 -4.45 5.99 3.39
N PHE A 187 -3.40 6.74 3.09
CA PHE A 187 -3.53 8.10 2.58
C PHE A 187 -3.88 8.11 1.08
N GLY A 188 -3.29 7.19 0.32
CA GLY A 188 -3.33 7.18 -1.14
C GLY A 188 -2.22 8.03 -1.76
N PRO A 189 -2.32 8.37 -3.06
CA PRO A 189 -1.35 9.23 -3.72
C PRO A 189 -1.31 10.63 -3.10
N ALA A 190 -0.10 11.15 -2.81
CA ALA A 190 0.11 12.55 -2.45
C ALA A 190 0.33 13.42 -3.69
N PHE A 191 1.24 12.99 -4.56
CA PHE A 191 1.63 13.74 -5.75
C PHE A 191 1.40 12.98 -7.05
N PHE A 192 1.32 11.65 -7.04
CA PHE A 192 1.15 10.83 -8.24
C PHE A 192 -0.17 11.11 -8.98
N HIS A 193 -1.15 11.71 -8.30
CA HIS A 193 -2.38 12.22 -8.92
C HIS A 193 -2.14 13.15 -10.11
N VAL A 194 -1.00 13.85 -10.17
CA VAL A 194 -0.66 14.73 -11.29
C VAL A 194 -0.71 13.98 -12.64
N PHE A 195 -0.30 12.70 -12.64
CA PHE A 195 -0.30 11.87 -13.85
C PHE A 195 -1.71 11.48 -14.29
N SER A 196 -2.56 11.10 -13.34
CA SER A 196 -3.95 10.73 -13.67
C SER A 196 -4.81 11.95 -14.02
N ILE A 197 -4.56 13.09 -13.37
CA ILE A 197 -5.28 14.36 -13.64
C ILE A 197 -4.92 14.92 -15.01
N ARG A 198 -3.64 14.94 -15.35
CA ARG A 198 -3.12 15.55 -16.61
C ARG A 198 -3.06 14.57 -17.78
N GLY A 199 -3.07 13.26 -17.48
CA GLY A 199 -2.71 12.18 -18.41
C GLY A 199 -1.20 11.93 -18.38
N PHE A 200 -0.83 10.65 -18.30
CA PHE A 200 0.53 10.20 -18.01
C PHE A 200 1.59 10.77 -18.96
N GLU A 201 1.36 10.65 -20.28
CA GLU A 201 2.29 11.14 -21.29
C GLU A 201 2.40 12.67 -21.28
N ASN A 202 1.26 13.37 -21.18
CA ASN A 202 1.23 14.83 -21.12
C ASN A 202 1.98 15.32 -19.88
N ALA A 203 1.73 14.72 -18.71
CA ALA A 203 2.41 15.11 -17.47
C ALA A 203 3.92 14.98 -17.58
N LEU A 204 4.44 13.87 -18.16
CA LEU A 204 5.88 13.70 -18.37
C LEU A 204 6.50 14.77 -19.26
N MET A 205 5.82 15.16 -20.33
CA MET A 205 6.27 16.26 -21.21
C MET A 205 6.21 17.60 -20.50
N ASP A 206 5.15 17.86 -19.76
CA ASP A 206 4.83 19.16 -19.19
C ASP A 206 5.74 19.56 -18.01
N PHE A 207 6.46 18.63 -17.39
CA PHE A 207 7.56 18.96 -16.47
C PHE A 207 8.66 19.81 -17.14
N HIS A 208 8.73 19.79 -18.48
CA HIS A 208 9.69 20.57 -19.25
C HIS A 208 9.04 21.68 -20.09
N LEU A 209 7.82 21.49 -20.57
CA LEU A 209 7.14 22.39 -21.47
C LEU A 209 6.23 23.39 -20.75
N GLU A 210 5.61 22.98 -19.63
CA GLU A 210 4.57 23.72 -18.92
C GLU A 210 4.86 23.82 -17.40
N GLU A 211 6.11 24.08 -17.06
CA GLU A 211 6.61 24.07 -15.68
C GLU A 211 5.74 24.89 -14.72
N ARG A 212 5.30 26.09 -15.14
CA ARG A 212 4.47 26.97 -14.31
C ARG A 212 3.13 26.34 -13.96
N ASN A 213 2.48 25.73 -14.93
CA ASN A 213 1.18 25.08 -14.73
C ASN A 213 1.30 23.81 -13.90
N MET A 214 2.35 23.01 -14.14
CA MET A 214 2.68 21.83 -13.33
C MET A 214 2.91 22.19 -11.86
N ARG A 215 3.67 23.25 -11.58
CA ARG A 215 3.88 23.72 -10.19
C ARG A 215 2.56 24.09 -9.52
N ARG A 216 1.69 24.84 -10.18
CA ARG A 216 0.37 25.21 -9.64
C ARG A 216 -0.49 23.99 -9.30
N LEU A 217 -0.48 22.97 -10.17
CA LEU A 217 -1.21 21.73 -9.91
C LEU A 217 -0.60 20.97 -8.72
N ILE A 218 0.72 20.83 -8.66
CA ILE A 218 1.44 20.16 -7.56
C ILE A 218 1.22 20.90 -6.22
N GLU A 219 1.25 22.22 -6.22
CA GLU A 219 0.95 23.05 -5.03
C GLU A 219 -0.46 22.80 -4.52
N ALA A 220 -1.45 22.67 -5.40
CA ALA A 220 -2.82 22.35 -5.01
C ALA A 220 -2.95 20.93 -4.43
N LEU A 221 -2.23 19.94 -4.98
CA LEU A 221 -2.15 18.60 -4.42
C LEU A 221 -1.49 18.60 -3.03
N GLN A 222 -0.43 19.38 -2.85
CA GLN A 222 0.21 19.56 -1.54
C GLN A 222 -0.75 20.17 -0.51
N ASP A 223 -1.48 21.20 -0.87
CA ASP A 223 -2.46 21.86 0.01
C ASP A 223 -3.57 20.88 0.43
N TYR A 224 -4.05 20.07 -0.53
CA TYR A 224 -5.00 19.00 -0.26
C TYR A 224 -4.39 17.98 0.72
N ALA A 225 -3.17 17.51 0.46
CA ALA A 225 -2.49 16.53 1.30
C ALA A 225 -2.32 17.03 2.74
N LEU A 226 -1.87 18.27 2.94
CA LEU A 226 -1.69 18.86 4.27
C LEU A 226 -3.01 18.95 5.07
N LYS A 227 -4.12 19.25 4.41
CA LYS A 227 -5.43 19.27 5.06
C LYS A 227 -5.91 17.85 5.39
N LEU A 228 -5.77 16.89 4.46
CA LEU A 228 -6.19 15.51 4.67
C LEU A 228 -5.38 14.82 5.80
N ILE A 229 -4.09 15.13 5.95
CA ILE A 229 -3.26 14.66 7.08
C ILE A 229 -3.88 15.09 8.42
N ARG A 230 -4.38 16.32 8.51
CA ARG A 230 -5.05 16.83 9.73
C ARG A 230 -6.37 16.12 10.02
N GLN A 231 -7.08 15.65 8.99
CA GLN A 231 -8.28 14.82 9.19
C GLN A 231 -7.89 13.43 9.71
N TRP A 232 -6.85 12.81 9.15
CA TRP A 232 -6.33 11.55 9.65
C TRP A 232 -5.84 11.63 11.11
N ALA A 233 -5.25 12.74 11.50
CA ALA A 233 -4.86 12.98 12.88
C ALA A 233 -6.06 12.93 13.85
N LYS A 234 -7.25 13.33 13.42
CA LYS A 234 -8.48 13.24 14.24
C LYS A 234 -8.98 11.79 14.37
N VAL A 235 -8.69 10.94 13.40
CA VAL A 235 -8.96 9.49 13.48
C VAL A 235 -8.01 8.82 14.46
N GLY A 236 -6.80 9.38 14.66
CA GLY A 236 -5.82 8.92 15.64
C GLY A 236 -4.97 7.75 15.17
N VAL A 237 -4.68 7.64 13.87
CA VAL A 237 -3.78 6.62 13.32
C VAL A 237 -2.33 6.88 13.75
N ASP A 238 -1.51 5.83 13.83
CA ASP A 238 -0.09 5.92 14.20
C ASP A 238 0.80 6.23 12.99
N ALA A 239 0.35 5.88 11.79
CA ALA A 239 1.08 6.11 10.55
C ALA A 239 0.16 6.31 9.34
N LEU A 240 0.71 6.94 8.31
CA LEU A 240 0.08 7.10 7.01
C LEU A 240 0.91 6.46 5.89
N LEU A 241 0.25 5.74 4.98
CA LEU A 241 0.83 5.26 3.74
C LEU A 241 0.50 6.20 2.59
N PHE A 242 1.52 6.89 2.10
CA PHE A 242 1.49 7.62 0.84
C PHE A 242 1.82 6.65 -0.30
N ALA A 243 1.12 6.72 -1.42
CA ALA A 243 1.25 5.77 -2.52
C ALA A 243 1.57 6.51 -3.84
N ASP A 244 2.85 6.77 -4.06
CA ASP A 244 3.35 7.48 -5.23
C ASP A 244 4.42 6.64 -5.94
N ASP A 245 4.11 6.07 -7.11
CA ASP A 245 4.96 5.14 -7.84
C ASP A 245 6.02 5.85 -8.70
N TRP A 246 7.16 6.16 -8.12
CA TRP A 246 8.28 6.83 -8.79
C TRP A 246 9.22 5.90 -9.54
N GLY A 247 9.18 4.60 -9.24
CA GLY A 247 10.08 3.61 -9.81
C GLY A 247 9.49 2.86 -10.99
N MET A 248 10.36 2.56 -11.96
CA MET A 248 10.15 1.57 -13.00
C MET A 248 11.03 0.34 -12.72
N GLN A 249 11.00 -0.67 -13.57
CA GLN A 249 11.79 -1.90 -13.36
C GLN A 249 13.30 -1.65 -13.24
N ARG A 250 13.85 -0.64 -13.91
CA ARG A 250 15.31 -0.41 -14.01
C ARG A 250 15.76 0.99 -13.59
N GLY A 251 14.90 1.81 -13.05
CA GLY A 251 15.22 3.19 -12.68
C GLY A 251 13.99 3.99 -12.35
N LEU A 252 14.15 5.29 -12.15
CA LEU A 252 13.05 6.21 -11.87
C LEU A 252 12.22 6.50 -13.11
N LEU A 253 10.95 6.84 -12.89
CA LEU A 253 10.02 7.33 -13.91
C LEU A 253 10.52 8.63 -14.57
N MET A 254 11.24 9.46 -13.81
CA MET A 254 11.85 10.71 -14.28
C MET A 254 13.25 10.86 -13.70
N SER A 255 14.04 11.80 -14.24
CA SER A 255 15.38 12.05 -13.71
C SER A 255 15.35 12.52 -12.25
N PRO A 256 16.33 12.12 -11.39
CA PRO A 256 16.40 12.60 -10.01
C PRO A 256 16.39 14.14 -9.89
N PRO A 257 17.09 14.94 -10.76
CA PRO A 257 16.97 16.38 -10.74
C PRO A 257 15.55 16.89 -10.99
N THR A 258 14.79 16.29 -11.91
CA THR A 258 13.39 16.66 -12.16
C THR A 258 12.53 16.34 -10.95
N TRP A 259 12.68 15.15 -10.37
CA TRP A 259 11.96 14.77 -9.15
C TRP A 259 12.23 15.72 -7.99
N ARG A 260 13.50 16.06 -7.72
CA ARG A 260 13.90 17.02 -6.68
C ARG A 260 13.28 18.40 -6.89
N LYS A 261 13.29 18.86 -8.15
CA LYS A 261 12.78 20.18 -8.54
C LYS A 261 11.29 20.34 -8.27
N PHE A 262 10.50 19.29 -8.46
CA PHE A 262 9.05 19.38 -8.39
C PHE A 262 8.45 18.80 -7.10
N PHE A 263 9.06 17.77 -6.51
CA PHE A 263 8.41 17.00 -5.46
C PHE A 263 9.13 17.01 -4.11
N LYS A 264 10.46 17.14 -4.04
CA LYS A 264 11.22 17.03 -2.80
C LYS A 264 10.69 17.98 -1.70
N ALA A 265 10.49 19.27 -2.01
CA ALA A 265 9.98 20.23 -1.04
C ALA A 265 8.53 19.95 -0.60
N GLY A 266 7.72 19.40 -1.52
CA GLY A 266 6.37 18.94 -1.21
C GLY A 266 6.36 17.80 -0.20
N TYR A 267 7.22 16.77 -0.39
CA TYR A 267 7.37 15.68 0.56
C TYR A 267 7.87 16.17 1.93
N GLU A 268 8.82 17.09 1.97
CA GLU A 268 9.26 17.71 3.23
C GLU A 268 8.09 18.35 3.99
N ALA A 269 7.23 19.09 3.30
CA ALA A 269 6.06 19.71 3.91
C ALA A 269 5.06 18.67 4.42
N VAL A 270 4.77 17.64 3.61
CA VAL A 270 3.80 16.58 3.90
C VAL A 270 4.27 15.70 5.07
N PHE A 271 5.52 15.20 5.05
CA PHE A 271 6.04 14.35 6.13
C PHE A 271 6.20 15.13 7.44
N ARG A 272 6.68 16.36 7.37
CA ARG A 272 6.75 17.24 8.55
C ARG A 272 5.37 17.47 9.19
N GLU A 273 4.32 17.67 8.40
CA GLU A 273 2.96 17.82 8.94
C GLU A 273 2.43 16.52 9.56
N ALA A 274 2.68 15.36 8.94
CA ALA A 274 2.33 14.06 9.53
C ALA A 274 3.05 13.85 10.87
N HIS A 275 4.36 14.09 10.94
CA HIS A 275 5.12 14.01 12.20
C HIS A 275 4.63 15.01 13.25
N ARG A 276 4.30 16.26 12.85
CA ARG A 276 3.71 17.25 13.76
C ARG A 276 2.39 16.77 14.37
N CYS A 277 1.65 15.94 13.62
CA CYS A 277 0.42 15.28 14.07
C CYS A 277 0.67 13.96 14.82
N GLY A 278 1.93 13.55 15.01
CA GLY A 278 2.32 12.34 15.73
C GLY A 278 2.28 11.05 14.92
N MET A 279 2.17 11.16 13.59
CA MET A 279 2.07 10.00 12.67
C MET A 279 3.40 9.76 11.96
N ASP A 280 3.80 8.49 11.87
CA ASP A 280 4.94 8.05 11.07
C ASP A 280 4.56 7.99 9.57
N CYS A 281 5.56 8.16 8.68
CA CYS A 281 5.36 8.26 7.23
C CYS A 281 5.88 7.01 6.52
N PHE A 282 4.99 6.30 5.83
CA PHE A 282 5.33 5.23 4.90
C PHE A 282 5.16 5.75 3.48
N LEU A 283 6.11 5.49 2.60
CA LEU A 283 5.96 5.76 1.17
C LEU A 283 5.96 4.45 0.40
N HIS A 284 4.82 4.14 -0.22
CA HIS A 284 4.73 3.09 -1.22
C HIS A 284 5.17 3.62 -2.57
N SER A 285 6.21 3.02 -3.12
CA SER A 285 6.68 3.32 -4.46
C SER A 285 7.25 2.05 -5.10
N CYS A 286 6.49 1.46 -6.01
CA CYS A 286 6.93 0.29 -6.75
C CYS A 286 8.16 0.58 -7.62
N GLY A 287 8.91 -0.48 -7.95
CA GLY A 287 10.06 -0.42 -8.86
C GLY A 287 11.36 0.05 -8.20
N HIS A 288 12.29 0.52 -9.03
CA HIS A 288 13.62 0.93 -8.62
C HIS A 288 13.65 2.42 -8.26
N VAL A 289 13.78 2.73 -6.97
CA VAL A 289 13.79 4.12 -6.44
C VAL A 289 15.09 4.49 -5.72
N THR A 290 16.12 3.66 -5.80
CA THR A 290 17.39 3.80 -5.05
C THR A 290 18.04 5.18 -5.19
N GLU A 291 17.85 5.87 -6.31
CA GLU A 291 18.46 7.16 -6.62
C GLU A 291 17.89 8.35 -5.82
N ILE A 292 16.68 8.20 -5.26
CA ILE A 292 16.01 9.24 -4.45
C ILE A 292 15.87 8.86 -2.97
N VAL A 293 16.34 7.69 -2.53
CA VAL A 293 16.21 7.25 -1.13
C VAL A 293 16.92 8.20 -0.17
N ASP A 294 18.11 8.72 -0.53
CA ASP A 294 18.80 9.72 0.29
C ASP A 294 17.97 11.00 0.45
N ASP A 295 17.32 11.46 -0.62
CA ASP A 295 16.42 12.61 -0.59
C ASP A 295 15.18 12.35 0.28
N LEU A 296 14.59 11.15 0.18
CA LEU A 296 13.44 10.76 0.99
C LEU A 296 13.78 10.69 2.49
N ILE A 297 14.96 10.17 2.85
CA ILE A 297 15.48 10.18 4.22
C ILE A 297 15.66 11.62 4.72
N GLU A 298 16.25 12.49 3.90
CA GLU A 298 16.50 13.90 4.25
C GLU A 298 15.20 14.66 4.55
N VAL A 299 14.14 14.38 3.79
CA VAL A 299 12.83 15.03 3.99
C VAL A 299 11.94 14.35 5.04
N GLY A 300 12.46 13.28 5.70
CA GLY A 300 11.82 12.70 6.88
C GLY A 300 10.96 11.46 6.63
N LEU A 301 11.18 10.70 5.56
CA LEU A 301 10.50 9.42 5.40
C LEU A 301 10.96 8.40 6.47
N ASP A 302 10.02 7.72 7.12
CA ASP A 302 10.30 6.71 8.14
C ASP A 302 10.45 5.32 7.54
N VAL A 303 9.58 4.94 6.61
CA VAL A 303 9.55 3.60 6.02
C VAL A 303 9.41 3.66 4.51
N LEU A 304 10.33 3.04 3.79
CA LEU A 304 10.22 2.81 2.35
C LEU A 304 9.52 1.47 2.08
N ASP A 305 8.45 1.52 1.31
CA ASP A 305 7.58 0.40 0.91
C ASP A 305 7.28 0.45 -0.59
N PRO A 306 7.28 -0.68 -1.31
CA PRO A 306 7.90 -1.94 -0.96
C PRO A 306 9.38 -1.97 -1.36
N ILE A 307 10.15 -2.82 -0.69
CA ILE A 307 11.43 -3.24 -1.25
C ILE A 307 11.15 -4.35 -2.26
N GLN A 308 11.03 -3.96 -3.53
CA GLN A 308 10.80 -4.89 -4.62
C GLN A 308 12.13 -5.55 -5.03
N THR A 309 12.37 -6.78 -4.54
CA THR A 309 13.66 -7.48 -4.70
C THR A 309 14.02 -7.84 -6.14
N SER A 310 13.03 -7.84 -7.04
CA SER A 310 13.25 -7.97 -8.49
C SER A 310 13.76 -6.68 -9.15
N ALA A 311 13.66 -5.54 -8.47
CA ALA A 311 14.11 -4.23 -8.98
C ALA A 311 15.26 -3.63 -8.16
N MET A 312 15.38 -3.95 -6.87
CA MET A 312 16.37 -3.37 -5.95
C MET A 312 17.16 -4.46 -5.21
N ASP A 313 18.48 -4.32 -5.13
CA ASP A 313 19.36 -5.23 -4.40
C ASP A 313 19.32 -4.91 -2.90
N ILE A 314 18.88 -5.89 -2.09
CA ILE A 314 18.77 -5.75 -0.63
C ILE A 314 20.14 -5.55 0.06
N ALA A 315 21.23 -6.09 -0.48
CA ALA A 315 22.56 -5.89 0.09
C ALA A 315 23.08 -4.47 -0.18
N GLU A 316 22.78 -3.90 -1.35
CA GLU A 316 23.03 -2.49 -1.63
C GLU A 316 22.24 -1.57 -0.71
N LEU A 317 20.93 -1.83 -0.54
CA LEU A 317 20.06 -1.06 0.35
C LEU A 317 20.55 -1.11 1.79
N ALA A 318 20.92 -2.29 2.29
CA ALA A 318 21.49 -2.45 3.64
C ALA A 318 22.76 -1.61 3.82
N ARG A 319 23.68 -1.68 2.86
CA ARG A 319 24.94 -0.96 2.91
C ARG A 319 24.78 0.57 2.85
N ARG A 320 23.84 1.08 2.04
CA ARG A 320 23.65 2.53 1.83
C ARG A 320 22.74 3.17 2.86
N PHE A 321 21.67 2.48 3.22
CA PHE A 321 20.55 3.09 3.95
C PHE A 321 20.20 2.37 5.26
N GLY A 322 20.81 1.21 5.54
CA GLY A 322 20.57 0.46 6.76
C GLY A 322 20.76 1.30 8.02
N GLY A 323 19.81 1.26 8.95
CA GLY A 323 19.79 2.08 10.16
C GLY A 323 19.41 3.55 9.97
N ARG A 324 19.29 4.03 8.72
CA ARG A 324 18.88 5.41 8.41
C ARG A 324 17.38 5.52 8.07
N ILE A 325 16.82 4.45 7.54
CA ILE A 325 15.40 4.31 7.20
C ILE A 325 14.95 2.88 7.53
N SER A 326 13.69 2.69 7.79
CA SER A 326 13.11 1.35 7.91
C SER A 326 12.57 0.87 6.57
N PHE A 327 12.56 -0.43 6.37
CA PHE A 327 12.12 -1.04 5.13
C PHE A 327 10.84 -1.85 5.33
N CYS A 328 10.01 -1.91 4.29
CA CYS A 328 8.82 -2.76 4.26
C CYS A 328 8.78 -3.55 2.95
N GLY A 329 8.27 -4.78 2.97
CA GLY A 329 8.16 -5.61 1.77
C GLY A 329 9.15 -6.76 1.74
N THR A 330 9.87 -6.92 0.62
CA THR A 330 10.85 -7.95 0.27
C THR A 330 10.31 -9.28 -0.22
N ILE A 331 9.03 -9.63 0.03
CA ILE A 331 8.44 -10.88 -0.41
C ILE A 331 7.84 -10.67 -1.81
N ASP A 332 8.58 -11.08 -2.84
CA ASP A 332 8.25 -10.84 -4.24
C ASP A 332 6.99 -11.60 -4.66
N VAL A 333 5.95 -10.88 -5.11
CA VAL A 333 4.67 -11.44 -5.55
C VAL A 333 4.66 -11.79 -7.04
N GLN A 334 5.68 -11.40 -7.80
CA GLN A 334 5.72 -11.59 -9.25
C GLN A 334 6.50 -12.86 -9.64
N GLN A 335 7.60 -13.17 -8.96
CA GLN A 335 8.47 -14.29 -9.30
C GLN A 335 8.56 -15.31 -8.17
N LEU A 336 8.79 -14.85 -6.92
CA LEU A 336 9.02 -15.76 -5.80
C LEU A 336 7.73 -16.51 -5.43
N LEU A 337 6.69 -15.81 -5.02
CA LEU A 337 5.47 -16.46 -4.51
C LEU A 337 4.76 -17.34 -5.56
N PRO A 338 4.61 -16.93 -6.84
CA PRO A 338 3.95 -17.79 -7.84
C PRO A 338 4.76 -19.00 -8.27
N HIS A 339 6.10 -18.90 -8.34
CA HIS A 339 6.91 -19.86 -9.10
C HIS A 339 7.91 -20.67 -8.26
N ALA A 340 8.26 -20.21 -7.06
CA ALA A 340 9.21 -20.90 -6.20
C ALA A 340 8.57 -22.10 -5.48
N LYS A 341 9.42 -22.97 -4.95
CA LYS A 341 8.98 -24.01 -4.02
C LYS A 341 8.81 -23.42 -2.61
N PRO A 342 7.97 -24.01 -1.74
CA PRO A 342 7.74 -23.52 -0.38
C PRO A 342 9.04 -23.26 0.42
N GLN A 343 10.05 -24.13 0.29
CA GLN A 343 11.34 -23.96 0.98
C GLN A 343 12.12 -22.74 0.45
N GLU A 344 12.07 -22.48 -0.86
CA GLU A 344 12.72 -21.30 -1.47
C GLU A 344 12.08 -19.99 -1.01
N VAL A 345 10.74 -20.00 -0.79
CA VAL A 345 10.02 -18.86 -0.19
C VAL A 345 10.53 -18.60 1.23
N LYS A 346 10.63 -19.64 2.07
CA LYS A 346 11.16 -19.52 3.43
C LYS A 346 12.61 -19.00 3.45
N ASP A 347 13.44 -19.51 2.58
CA ASP A 347 14.87 -19.12 2.52
C ASP A 347 15.03 -17.67 2.06
N ALA A 348 14.20 -17.19 1.13
CA ALA A 348 14.22 -15.80 0.69
C ALA A 348 13.80 -14.84 1.82
N ILE A 349 12.78 -15.20 2.59
CA ILE A 349 12.33 -14.39 3.75
C ILE A 349 13.41 -14.34 4.82
N ARG A 350 14.00 -15.47 5.20
CA ARG A 350 15.12 -15.54 6.15
C ARG A 350 16.30 -14.68 5.70
N ARG A 351 16.65 -14.73 4.40
CA ARG A 351 17.70 -13.87 3.83
C ARG A 351 17.37 -12.39 4.00
N SER A 352 16.13 -11.98 3.78
CA SER A 352 15.71 -10.59 3.97
C SER A 352 15.85 -10.14 5.43
N ILE A 353 15.48 -11.01 6.38
CA ILE A 353 15.65 -10.77 7.82
C ILE A 353 17.13 -10.63 8.18
N ASP A 354 17.98 -11.51 7.68
CA ASP A 354 19.42 -11.51 7.99
C ASP A 354 20.16 -10.32 7.38
N VAL A 355 19.68 -9.78 6.23
CA VAL A 355 20.33 -8.68 5.51
C VAL A 355 19.77 -7.30 5.92
N LEU A 356 18.46 -7.16 6.02
CA LEU A 356 17.78 -5.86 6.25
C LEU A 356 17.16 -5.72 7.64
N GLY A 357 16.89 -6.84 8.35
CA GLY A 357 16.23 -6.83 9.66
C GLY A 357 17.24 -6.79 10.81
N LYS A 358 17.78 -7.96 11.16
CA LYS A 358 18.64 -8.18 12.34
C LYS A 358 19.80 -7.19 12.50
N PRO A 359 20.57 -6.84 11.44
CA PRO A 359 21.71 -5.93 11.59
C PRO A 359 21.30 -4.51 12.01
N PHE A 360 20.03 -4.14 11.84
CA PHE A 360 19.50 -2.80 12.09
C PHE A 360 18.38 -2.80 13.14
N GLY A 361 18.42 -3.74 14.10
CA GLY A 361 17.45 -3.80 15.19
C GLY A 361 16.03 -4.19 14.75
N ASN A 362 15.94 -5.05 13.73
CA ASN A 362 14.69 -5.51 13.12
C ASN A 362 13.84 -4.37 12.51
N ALA A 363 14.49 -3.37 11.94
CA ALA A 363 13.86 -2.27 11.20
C ALA A 363 13.38 -2.68 9.79
N LEU A 364 12.83 -3.87 9.66
CA LEU A 364 12.23 -4.44 8.47
C LEU A 364 10.83 -4.95 8.80
N ILE A 365 9.83 -4.45 8.11
CA ILE A 365 8.46 -4.97 8.15
C ILE A 365 8.34 -6.00 7.03
N LEU A 366 8.14 -7.27 7.38
CA LEU A 366 7.95 -8.35 6.41
C LEU A 366 6.59 -8.23 5.75
N ALA A 367 6.58 -8.07 4.44
CA ALA A 367 5.36 -7.95 3.66
C ALA A 367 5.55 -8.45 2.23
N PRO A 368 4.51 -8.95 1.56
CA PRO A 368 4.50 -9.08 0.11
C PRO A 368 4.70 -7.72 -0.57
N THR A 369 5.42 -7.68 -1.67
CA THR A 369 5.75 -6.42 -2.37
C THR A 369 4.53 -5.73 -2.99
N ASN A 370 3.44 -6.45 -3.20
CA ASN A 370 2.16 -5.92 -3.67
C ASN A 370 1.01 -6.86 -3.28
N THR A 371 -0.19 -6.67 -3.84
CA THR A 371 -1.36 -7.53 -3.67
C THR A 371 -1.06 -8.95 -4.18
N ILE A 372 -1.45 -9.95 -3.40
CA ILE A 372 -1.27 -11.36 -3.74
C ILE A 372 -2.42 -11.79 -4.67
N THR A 373 -2.06 -12.44 -5.78
CA THR A 373 -2.96 -12.85 -6.85
C THR A 373 -3.17 -14.38 -6.86
N PRO A 374 -4.18 -14.92 -7.58
CA PRO A 374 -4.55 -16.34 -7.54
C PRO A 374 -3.47 -17.30 -8.06
N GLU A 375 -2.45 -16.83 -8.75
CA GLU A 375 -1.33 -17.65 -9.21
C GLU A 375 -0.49 -18.23 -8.08
N VAL A 376 -0.57 -17.62 -6.90
CA VAL A 376 0.19 -18.07 -5.72
C VAL A 376 -0.49 -19.29 -5.11
N SER A 377 0.25 -20.40 -4.99
CA SER A 377 -0.25 -21.64 -4.40
C SER A 377 -0.49 -21.51 -2.88
N LEU A 378 -1.46 -22.26 -2.36
CA LEU A 378 -1.72 -22.31 -0.91
C LEU A 378 -0.48 -22.78 -0.13
N GLY A 379 0.34 -23.68 -0.71
CA GLY A 379 1.60 -24.14 -0.13
C GLY A 379 2.62 -23.02 0.03
N ASN A 380 2.74 -22.13 -0.97
CA ASN A 380 3.63 -20.98 -0.90
C ASN A 380 3.09 -19.89 0.03
N LEU A 381 1.76 -19.69 0.09
CA LEU A 381 1.15 -18.83 1.10
C LEU A 381 1.48 -19.33 2.51
N ARG A 382 1.23 -20.61 2.82
CA ARG A 382 1.57 -21.18 4.13
C ARG A 382 3.06 -21.03 4.46
N ALA A 383 3.95 -21.33 3.52
CA ALA A 383 5.38 -21.17 3.72
C ALA A 383 5.79 -19.72 4.01
N MET A 384 5.15 -18.75 3.36
CA MET A 384 5.33 -17.32 3.64
C MET A 384 4.89 -16.96 5.06
N PHE A 385 3.68 -17.35 5.46
CA PHE A 385 3.16 -17.07 6.79
C PHE A 385 4.03 -17.68 7.90
N GLU A 386 4.38 -18.96 7.76
CA GLU A 386 5.25 -19.66 8.71
C GLU A 386 6.62 -18.97 8.84
N ALA A 387 7.30 -18.69 7.73
CA ALA A 387 8.62 -18.07 7.75
C ALA A 387 8.62 -16.65 8.37
N CYS A 388 7.55 -15.88 8.16
CA CYS A 388 7.40 -14.57 8.78
C CYS A 388 7.24 -14.67 10.30
N HIS A 389 6.55 -15.70 10.80
CA HIS A 389 6.29 -15.88 12.24
C HIS A 389 7.41 -16.65 12.97
N GLU A 390 8.31 -17.31 12.23
CA GLU A 390 9.55 -17.91 12.78
C GLU A 390 10.69 -16.87 13.01
N SER A 391 10.47 -15.61 12.64
CA SER A 391 11.50 -14.54 12.61
C SER A 391 11.83 -13.98 14.00
#